data_3d1fa3213de4524772f16be90aba2639
#
_entry.id   3d1fa3213de4524772f16be90aba2639
#
_cell.length_a   1.000
_cell.length_b   1.000
_cell.length_c   1.000
_cell.angle_alpha   90.00
_cell.angle_beta   90.00
_cell.angle_gamma   90.00
#
_symmetry.space_group_name_H-M   'P 1'
#
loop_
_entity.id
_entity.type
_entity.pdbx_description
1 polymer ?
#
loop_
_entity_poly.entity_id
_entity_poly.type
_entity_poly.pdbx_seq_one_letter_code
_entity_poly.pdbx_strand_id
1 'polypeptide(L)'
;MDKIGKDRNDKYDNGEEMQMKITAGLGSIDEYERFVHAGADEFFCGYVPNEWTKKYGTVMPLNRREVLSYNVQIGSLGELEILAAMVKEYGKPVHLTFNALYYIPEQYPEIAEMIKKCMRIGFDSYIIADPALILYLRKQHIDCEIHLSGETAEVNTGMVDIFQQMKLKRVIFHRKNTIEDMKSVITHVQRQNVGDTEGKRDVRPLQSRLEFEAFALNELCQFTGAFCNSLHCDEMGYLCRVPYLLTCIKNGQQRNDYITCGKTTSDRDDIPGQETPSIEIPAEDDTGYLPGVSGCGLCALYRLKEAGITHLKLVGRGNYTDFMEKDIRNLRRALDILKASKTEKDYINSMKKILFPYGCSGNCYYRQHYYRSKK
;
A
#
# COMPACT_ATOMS: atom_id res chain seq x y z
N MET A 1 2.75 -6.54 64.60
CA MET A 1 1.60 -7.36 64.21
C MET A 1 0.84 -6.55 63.16
N ASP A 2 0.64 -6.86 61.88
CA ASP A 2 1.20 -7.92 61.05
C ASP A 2 1.22 -7.39 59.64
N LYS A 3 2.21 -7.84 58.93
CA LYS A 3 2.36 -7.84 57.49
C LYS A 3 1.08 -8.29 56.78
N ILE A 4 0.72 -7.73 55.68
CA ILE A 4 0.43 -8.44 54.42
C ILE A 4 0.68 -7.49 53.28
N GLY A 5 1.88 -7.65 52.67
CA GLY A 5 2.11 -7.25 51.28
C GLY A 5 1.38 -8.26 50.40
N LYS A 6 0.73 -7.77 49.38
CA LYS A 6 0.32 -8.63 48.25
C LYS A 6 0.80 -7.98 46.97
N ASP A 7 1.74 -8.72 46.41
CA ASP A 7 2.19 -8.66 45.02
C ASP A 7 1.05 -8.29 44.06
N ARG A 8 1.19 -7.20 43.37
CA ARG A 8 0.56 -7.02 42.08
C ARG A 8 1.58 -7.47 41.05
N ASN A 9 1.51 -8.76 40.74
CA ASN A 9 2.18 -9.33 39.60
C ASN A 9 1.84 -8.54 38.34
N ASP A 10 2.86 -7.94 37.79
CA ASP A 10 2.96 -7.48 36.41
C ASP A 10 2.65 -8.65 35.45
N LYS A 11 1.43 -8.68 34.95
CA LYS A 11 1.04 -9.45 33.77
C LYS A 11 1.05 -8.51 32.57
N TYR A 12 2.22 -8.11 32.15
CA TYR A 12 2.44 -7.48 30.83
C TYR A 12 3.74 -8.04 30.28
N ASP A 13 3.66 -9.16 29.66
CA ASP A 13 4.45 -9.55 28.48
C ASP A 13 3.98 -10.93 27.99
N ASN A 14 2.83 -10.97 27.36
CA ASN A 14 2.59 -12.04 26.40
C ASN A 14 3.30 -11.60 25.14
N GLY A 15 4.49 -12.13 24.90
CA GLY A 15 5.26 -11.99 23.68
C GLY A 15 4.55 -12.58 22.45
N GLU A 16 3.37 -12.08 22.12
CA GLU A 16 2.76 -12.29 20.81
C GLU A 16 3.57 -11.46 19.81
N GLU A 17 4.42 -12.14 19.09
CA GLU A 17 5.18 -11.60 17.97
C GLU A 17 4.20 -10.95 16.99
N MET A 18 4.26 -9.61 16.87
CA MET A 18 3.33 -8.80 16.09
C MET A 18 3.35 -9.26 14.61
N GLN A 19 2.31 -9.97 14.20
CA GLN A 19 2.15 -10.40 12.81
C GLN A 19 1.79 -9.20 11.93
N MET A 20 2.46 -9.05 10.77
CA MET A 20 2.08 -8.04 9.78
C MET A 20 0.66 -8.31 9.27
N LYS A 21 -0.13 -7.24 9.16
CA LYS A 21 -1.51 -7.29 8.67
C LYS A 21 -1.56 -7.12 7.14
N ILE A 22 -2.56 -7.71 6.51
CA ILE A 22 -2.85 -7.59 5.08
C ILE A 22 -3.91 -6.52 4.88
N THR A 23 -3.58 -5.45 4.16
CA THR A 23 -4.51 -4.40 3.72
C THR A 23 -4.82 -4.58 2.24
N ALA A 24 -6.03 -5.04 1.90
CA ALA A 24 -6.43 -5.34 0.53
C ALA A 24 -7.31 -4.24 -0.10
N GLY A 25 -7.16 -4.02 -1.41
CA GLY A 25 -8.00 -3.09 -2.15
C GLY A 25 -9.38 -3.67 -2.45
N LEU A 26 -10.44 -2.87 -2.22
CA LEU A 26 -11.82 -3.19 -2.62
C LEU A 26 -12.24 -2.31 -3.80
N GLY A 27 -12.74 -2.92 -4.85
CA GLY A 27 -13.38 -2.25 -5.97
C GLY A 27 -14.89 -2.18 -5.84
N SER A 28 -15.51 -3.14 -5.17
CA SER A 28 -16.95 -3.21 -4.90
C SER A 28 -17.23 -3.79 -3.51
N ILE A 29 -18.48 -3.62 -3.05
CA ILE A 29 -18.93 -4.17 -1.75
C ILE A 29 -18.98 -5.70 -1.76
N ASP A 30 -19.25 -6.33 -2.90
CA ASP A 30 -19.37 -7.79 -3.05
C ASP A 30 -18.04 -8.52 -2.81
N GLU A 31 -16.92 -7.82 -2.91
CA GLU A 31 -15.60 -8.37 -2.65
C GLU A 31 -15.27 -8.50 -1.17
N TYR A 32 -15.94 -7.71 -0.31
CA TYR A 32 -15.53 -7.57 1.10
C TYR A 32 -15.55 -8.90 1.85
N GLU A 33 -16.69 -9.60 1.85
CA GLU A 33 -16.84 -10.89 2.54
C GLU A 33 -15.88 -11.95 2.00
N ARG A 34 -15.75 -12.04 0.67
CA ARG A 34 -14.82 -12.97 0.02
C ARG A 34 -13.38 -12.75 0.47
N PHE A 35 -12.95 -11.50 0.53
CA PHE A 35 -11.59 -11.15 0.91
C PHE A 35 -11.34 -11.28 2.41
N VAL A 36 -12.36 -11.08 3.26
CA VAL A 36 -12.31 -11.45 4.68
C VAL A 36 -12.02 -12.94 4.84
N HIS A 37 -12.78 -13.80 4.14
CA HIS A 37 -12.60 -15.25 4.18
C HIS A 37 -11.28 -15.70 3.54
N ALA A 38 -10.74 -14.95 2.59
CA ALA A 38 -9.41 -15.19 2.04
C ALA A 38 -8.27 -14.85 3.01
N GLY A 39 -8.54 -14.08 4.08
CA GLY A 39 -7.59 -13.78 5.15
C GLY A 39 -7.05 -12.35 5.14
N ALA A 40 -7.71 -11.39 4.51
CA ALA A 40 -7.40 -9.97 4.67
C ALA A 40 -7.74 -9.49 6.09
N ASP A 41 -6.92 -8.58 6.63
CA ASP A 41 -7.12 -8.01 7.96
C ASP A 41 -7.80 -6.65 7.91
N GLU A 42 -7.54 -5.88 6.86
CA GLU A 42 -8.02 -4.53 6.64
C GLU A 42 -8.24 -4.28 5.15
N PHE A 43 -9.01 -3.26 4.83
CA PHE A 43 -9.31 -2.92 3.44
C PHE A 43 -9.13 -1.44 3.16
N PHE A 44 -8.97 -1.08 1.89
CA PHE A 44 -9.10 0.28 1.43
C PHE A 44 -9.94 0.35 0.16
N CYS A 45 -10.79 1.36 0.04
CA CYS A 45 -11.57 1.60 -1.17
C CYS A 45 -11.67 3.09 -1.49
N GLY A 46 -11.94 3.41 -2.76
CA GLY A 46 -12.30 4.74 -3.20
C GLY A 46 -13.78 5.01 -2.95
N TYR A 47 -14.11 6.25 -2.61
CA TYR A 47 -15.47 6.74 -2.64
C TYR A 47 -15.54 7.93 -3.58
N VAL A 48 -16.40 7.85 -4.61
CA VAL A 48 -16.58 8.92 -5.60
C VAL A 48 -18.08 9.06 -5.89
N PRO A 49 -18.78 9.99 -5.23
CA PRO A 49 -20.20 10.20 -5.45
C PRO A 49 -20.46 10.77 -6.85
N ASN A 50 -21.60 10.41 -7.43
CA ASN A 50 -22.02 10.87 -8.76
C ASN A 50 -22.03 12.41 -8.91
N GLU A 51 -22.33 13.14 -7.83
CA GLU A 51 -22.33 14.60 -7.82
C GLU A 51 -20.92 15.16 -8.05
N TRP A 52 -19.89 14.51 -7.50
CA TRP A 52 -18.51 14.89 -7.74
C TRP A 52 -18.15 14.69 -9.22
N THR A 53 -18.43 13.52 -9.77
CA THR A 53 -18.14 13.19 -11.18
C THR A 53 -18.88 14.11 -12.14
N LYS A 54 -20.14 14.47 -11.85
CA LYS A 54 -20.90 15.44 -12.67
C LYS A 54 -20.30 16.82 -12.63
N LYS A 55 -19.75 17.25 -11.49
CA LYS A 55 -19.21 18.61 -11.31
C LYS A 55 -17.79 18.77 -11.82
N TYR A 56 -16.94 17.78 -11.55
CA TYR A 56 -15.49 17.88 -11.77
C TYR A 56 -14.96 16.95 -12.87
N GLY A 57 -15.73 15.94 -13.28
CA GLY A 57 -15.30 14.94 -14.25
C GLY A 57 -14.11 14.10 -13.73
N THR A 58 -13.46 13.42 -14.66
CA THR A 58 -12.23 12.66 -14.38
C THR A 58 -10.96 13.51 -14.41
N VAL A 59 -11.06 14.74 -14.88
CA VAL A 59 -9.91 15.67 -15.00
C VAL A 59 -9.49 16.20 -13.62
N MET A 60 -10.45 16.32 -12.69
CA MET A 60 -10.20 16.74 -11.31
C MET A 60 -10.64 15.61 -10.36
N PRO A 61 -9.91 14.51 -10.33
CA PRO A 61 -10.33 13.30 -9.61
C PRO A 61 -10.30 13.50 -8.11
N LEU A 62 -11.19 12.81 -7.41
CA LEU A 62 -11.19 12.74 -5.96
C LEU A 62 -10.12 11.75 -5.45
N ASN A 63 -9.84 10.73 -6.26
CA ASN A 63 -8.86 9.68 -5.96
C ASN A 63 -7.80 9.58 -7.05
N ARG A 64 -6.62 9.08 -6.67
CA ARG A 64 -5.52 8.82 -7.61
C ARG A 64 -5.92 7.86 -8.73
N ARG A 65 -6.76 6.87 -8.44
CA ARG A 65 -7.33 5.97 -9.43
C ARG A 65 -8.85 6.04 -9.38
N GLU A 66 -9.43 6.46 -10.48
CA GLU A 66 -10.86 6.46 -10.76
C GLU A 66 -11.11 5.88 -12.13
N VAL A 67 -12.29 5.31 -12.33
CA VAL A 67 -12.79 4.86 -13.63
C VAL A 67 -14.21 5.34 -13.81
N LEU A 68 -14.66 5.46 -15.04
CA LEU A 68 -16.05 5.79 -15.36
C LEU A 68 -16.98 4.60 -15.19
N SER A 69 -16.42 3.39 -15.21
CA SER A 69 -17.12 2.12 -15.06
C SER A 69 -16.89 1.50 -13.66
N TYR A 70 -17.52 0.36 -13.41
CA TYR A 70 -17.62 -0.31 -12.11
C TYR A 70 -16.31 -0.89 -11.57
N ASN A 71 -16.33 -1.26 -10.27
CA ASN A 71 -15.37 -2.11 -9.54
C ASN A 71 -14.02 -1.47 -9.19
N VAL A 72 -13.93 -0.14 -9.13
CA VAL A 72 -12.73 0.55 -8.65
C VAL A 72 -13.02 1.45 -7.46
N GLN A 73 -14.24 1.94 -7.34
CA GLN A 73 -14.70 2.82 -6.26
C GLN A 73 -16.17 2.58 -5.90
N ILE A 74 -16.52 2.96 -4.69
CA ILE A 74 -17.90 3.01 -4.21
C ILE A 74 -18.55 4.31 -4.71
N GLY A 75 -19.74 4.24 -5.31
CA GLY A 75 -20.40 5.38 -5.97
C GLY A 75 -21.48 6.06 -5.15
N SER A 76 -21.99 5.44 -4.09
CA SER A 76 -23.12 5.95 -3.33
C SER A 76 -22.96 5.81 -1.81
N LEU A 77 -23.68 6.67 -1.07
CA LEU A 77 -23.75 6.55 0.40
C LEU A 77 -24.45 5.25 0.83
N GLY A 78 -25.46 4.80 0.09
CA GLY A 78 -26.15 3.55 0.39
C GLY A 78 -25.24 2.33 0.33
N GLU A 79 -24.31 2.28 -0.64
CA GLU A 79 -23.29 1.23 -0.67
C GLU A 79 -22.33 1.33 0.53
N LEU A 80 -21.96 2.55 0.95
CA LEU A 80 -21.15 2.74 2.16
C LEU A 80 -21.88 2.30 3.42
N GLU A 81 -23.20 2.54 3.54
CA GLU A 81 -24.00 2.08 4.66
C GLU A 81 -24.05 0.54 4.74
N ILE A 82 -24.20 -0.13 3.59
CA ILE A 82 -24.12 -1.59 3.51
C ILE A 82 -22.73 -2.07 3.92
N LEU A 83 -21.67 -1.46 3.39
CA LEU A 83 -20.30 -1.81 3.73
C LEU A 83 -20.00 -1.60 5.22
N ALA A 84 -20.51 -0.53 5.82
CA ALA A 84 -20.36 -0.27 7.26
C ALA A 84 -21.05 -1.36 8.12
N ALA A 85 -22.22 -1.86 7.68
CA ALA A 85 -22.88 -2.98 8.34
C ALA A 85 -22.02 -4.26 8.25
N MET A 86 -21.43 -4.55 7.09
CA MET A 86 -20.50 -5.68 6.92
C MET A 86 -19.24 -5.51 7.79
N VAL A 87 -18.66 -4.31 7.86
CA VAL A 87 -17.52 -4.00 8.75
C VAL A 87 -17.86 -4.30 10.21
N LYS A 88 -19.07 -3.92 10.65
CA LYS A 88 -19.53 -4.20 12.01
C LYS A 88 -19.70 -5.70 12.27
N GLU A 89 -20.16 -6.46 11.29
CA GLU A 89 -20.35 -7.91 11.40
C GLU A 89 -19.03 -8.68 11.43
N TYR A 90 -18.12 -8.40 10.50
CA TYR A 90 -16.87 -9.15 10.35
C TYR A 90 -15.70 -8.57 11.14
N GLY A 91 -15.81 -7.34 11.65
CA GLY A 91 -14.77 -6.69 12.46
C GLY A 91 -13.49 -6.31 11.67
N LYS A 92 -13.57 -6.22 10.34
CA LYS A 92 -12.43 -5.87 9.49
C LYS A 92 -12.57 -4.43 8.96
N PRO A 93 -11.70 -3.48 9.38
CA PRO A 93 -11.88 -2.07 9.04
C PRO A 93 -11.64 -1.78 7.55
N VAL A 94 -12.30 -0.73 7.08
CA VAL A 94 -12.14 -0.20 5.72
C VAL A 94 -11.69 1.26 5.80
N HIS A 95 -10.62 1.59 5.07
CA HIS A 95 -10.05 2.93 4.98
C HIS A 95 -10.47 3.57 3.66
N LEU A 96 -11.18 4.71 3.71
CA LEU A 96 -11.61 5.40 2.51
C LEU A 96 -10.48 6.23 1.90
N THR A 97 -10.31 6.19 0.59
CA THR A 97 -9.27 6.97 -0.09
C THR A 97 -9.81 8.32 -0.57
N PHE A 98 -9.07 9.39 -0.27
CA PHE A 98 -9.16 10.72 -0.83
C PHE A 98 -7.74 11.10 -1.23
N ASN A 99 -7.20 10.43 -2.24
CA ASN A 99 -5.77 10.39 -2.49
C ASN A 99 -5.36 10.87 -3.88
N ALA A 100 -6.12 11.80 -4.47
CA ALA A 100 -5.57 12.63 -5.54
C ALA A 100 -4.36 13.40 -4.99
N LEU A 101 -3.40 13.73 -5.87
CA LEU A 101 -2.12 14.31 -5.44
C LEU A 101 -2.28 15.75 -4.93
N TYR A 102 -3.30 16.45 -5.38
CA TYR A 102 -3.66 17.82 -4.99
C TYR A 102 -5.13 18.09 -5.30
N TYR A 103 -5.69 19.09 -4.62
CA TYR A 103 -7.03 19.62 -4.86
C TYR A 103 -6.97 21.13 -5.02
N ILE A 104 -7.96 21.71 -5.70
CA ILE A 104 -8.11 23.17 -5.73
C ILE A 104 -8.80 23.66 -4.44
N PRO A 105 -8.62 24.94 -4.04
CA PRO A 105 -9.15 25.46 -2.78
C PRO A 105 -10.65 25.24 -2.58
N GLU A 106 -11.44 25.29 -3.65
CA GLU A 106 -12.89 25.14 -3.65
C GLU A 106 -13.34 23.70 -3.30
N GLN A 107 -12.46 22.71 -3.52
CA GLN A 107 -12.76 21.30 -3.25
C GLN A 107 -12.58 20.92 -1.78
N TYR A 108 -11.71 21.61 -1.02
CA TYR A 108 -11.45 21.25 0.37
C TYR A 108 -12.71 21.25 1.27
N PRO A 109 -13.59 22.27 1.22
CA PRO A 109 -14.84 22.26 1.98
C PRO A 109 -15.76 21.11 1.58
N GLU A 110 -15.86 20.79 0.29
CA GLU A 110 -16.70 19.72 -0.21
C GLU A 110 -16.19 18.34 0.26
N ILE A 111 -14.87 18.11 0.17
CA ILE A 111 -14.23 16.89 0.66
C ILE A 111 -14.41 16.74 2.17
N ALA A 112 -14.25 17.83 2.93
CA ALA A 112 -14.46 17.83 4.37
C ALA A 112 -15.90 17.42 4.76
N GLU A 113 -16.91 17.92 4.04
CA GLU A 113 -18.30 17.52 4.24
C GLU A 113 -18.57 16.06 3.84
N MET A 114 -17.93 15.55 2.78
CA MET A 114 -17.98 14.13 2.44
C MET A 114 -17.37 13.26 3.54
N ILE A 115 -16.20 13.62 4.05
CA ILE A 115 -15.55 12.93 5.17
C ILE A 115 -16.45 12.92 6.40
N LYS A 116 -17.05 14.04 6.77
CA LYS A 116 -18.01 14.09 7.91
C LYS A 116 -19.23 13.18 7.69
N LYS A 117 -19.73 13.06 6.45
CA LYS A 117 -20.81 12.12 6.13
C LYS A 117 -20.35 10.68 6.31
N CYS A 118 -19.18 10.32 5.82
CA CYS A 118 -18.59 8.99 5.98
C CYS A 118 -18.35 8.64 7.47
N MET A 119 -17.86 9.61 8.27
CA MET A 119 -17.70 9.42 9.72
C MET A 119 -19.03 9.11 10.42
N ARG A 120 -20.12 9.78 10.04
CA ARG A 120 -21.46 9.49 10.59
C ARG A 120 -21.96 8.09 10.25
N ILE A 121 -21.51 7.50 9.16
CA ILE A 121 -21.81 6.12 8.75
C ILE A 121 -20.95 5.12 9.53
N GLY A 122 -19.77 5.52 10.02
CA GLY A 122 -18.86 4.68 10.80
C GLY A 122 -17.48 4.45 10.17
N PHE A 123 -17.09 5.28 9.19
CA PHE A 123 -15.75 5.24 8.60
C PHE A 123 -14.88 6.35 9.19
N ASP A 124 -13.94 6.00 10.06
CA ASP A 124 -13.13 6.96 10.81
C ASP A 124 -11.72 7.16 10.25
N SER A 125 -11.29 6.36 9.28
CA SER A 125 -9.92 6.37 8.75
C SER A 125 -9.86 6.63 7.25
N TYR A 126 -8.91 7.51 6.84
CA TYR A 126 -8.81 8.05 5.49
C TYR A 126 -7.37 8.03 4.97
N ILE A 127 -7.19 7.55 3.74
CA ILE A 127 -5.90 7.57 3.04
C ILE A 127 -5.85 8.83 2.19
N ILE A 128 -4.96 9.77 2.54
CA ILE A 128 -4.85 11.09 1.92
C ILE A 128 -3.45 11.29 1.35
N ALA A 129 -3.35 11.84 0.14
CA ALA A 129 -2.07 12.15 -0.52
C ALA A 129 -1.72 13.65 -0.47
N ASP A 130 -2.71 14.52 -0.51
CA ASP A 130 -2.51 15.97 -0.47
C ASP A 130 -2.26 16.47 0.96
N PRO A 131 -1.04 16.96 1.30
CA PRO A 131 -0.76 17.50 2.62
C PRO A 131 -1.62 18.72 2.97
N ALA A 132 -2.02 19.52 1.97
CA ALA A 132 -2.86 20.69 2.21
C ALA A 132 -4.28 20.28 2.64
N LEU A 133 -4.83 19.19 2.11
CA LEU A 133 -6.09 18.62 2.60
C LEU A 133 -5.95 18.18 4.07
N ILE A 134 -4.84 17.52 4.44
CA ILE A 134 -4.60 17.09 5.83
C ILE A 134 -4.62 18.31 6.76
N LEU A 135 -3.87 19.36 6.40
CA LEU A 135 -3.84 20.60 7.18
C LEU A 135 -5.21 21.27 7.26
N TYR A 136 -5.96 21.27 6.16
CA TYR A 136 -7.32 21.81 6.12
C TYR A 136 -8.24 21.07 7.08
N LEU A 137 -8.25 19.74 7.06
CA LEU A 137 -9.06 18.92 7.97
C LEU A 137 -8.72 19.19 9.45
N ARG A 138 -7.43 19.27 9.79
CA ARG A 138 -6.99 19.60 11.17
C ARG A 138 -7.40 21.00 11.58
N LYS A 139 -7.31 22.00 10.69
CA LYS A 139 -7.78 23.37 10.93
C LYS A 139 -9.29 23.43 11.13
N GLN A 140 -10.05 22.56 10.47
CA GLN A 140 -11.51 22.46 10.64
C GLN A 140 -11.91 21.58 11.84
N HIS A 141 -10.96 21.15 12.68
CA HIS A 141 -11.19 20.28 13.84
C HIS A 141 -11.90 18.95 13.48
N ILE A 142 -11.64 18.42 12.28
CA ILE A 142 -12.14 17.10 11.87
C ILE A 142 -11.13 16.07 12.39
N ASP A 143 -11.48 15.40 13.46
CA ASP A 143 -10.62 14.44 14.16
C ASP A 143 -10.87 13.03 13.63
N CYS A 144 -10.37 12.76 12.42
CA CYS A 144 -10.36 11.46 11.79
C CYS A 144 -8.94 10.87 11.78
N GLU A 145 -8.83 9.55 11.71
CA GLU A 145 -7.54 8.87 11.50
C GLU A 145 -7.06 9.10 10.07
N ILE A 146 -5.80 9.53 9.92
CA ILE A 146 -5.21 9.80 8.60
C ILE A 146 -4.04 8.86 8.37
N HIS A 147 -4.11 8.15 7.26
CA HIS A 147 -3.02 7.38 6.69
C HIS A 147 -2.41 8.20 5.54
N LEU A 148 -1.13 8.56 5.67
CA LEU A 148 -0.43 9.25 4.58
C LEU A 148 -0.29 8.29 3.40
N SER A 149 -0.81 8.68 2.25
CA SER A 149 -0.78 7.85 1.05
C SER A 149 0.65 7.66 0.53
N GLY A 150 0.97 6.46 0.06
CA GLY A 150 2.20 6.20 -0.68
C GLY A 150 2.30 6.94 -2.01
N GLU A 151 1.21 7.58 -2.46
CA GLU A 151 1.23 8.41 -3.67
C GLU A 151 1.77 9.84 -3.41
N THR A 152 1.92 10.25 -2.14
CA THR A 152 2.43 11.59 -1.78
C THR A 152 3.85 11.80 -2.27
N ALA A 153 4.77 10.96 -1.90
CA ALA A 153 6.17 10.88 -2.34
C ALA A 153 6.92 9.76 -1.60
N GLU A 154 8.19 9.56 -1.95
CA GLU A 154 9.12 8.82 -1.10
C GLU A 154 9.33 9.59 0.22
N VAL A 155 9.08 8.93 1.34
CA VAL A 155 9.19 9.51 2.68
C VAL A 155 10.58 9.27 3.24
N ASN A 156 11.22 10.35 3.74
CA ASN A 156 12.46 10.31 4.51
C ASN A 156 12.24 10.80 5.96
N THR A 157 13.29 10.80 6.77
CA THR A 157 13.21 11.19 8.18
C THR A 157 12.73 12.63 8.38
N GLY A 158 13.20 13.58 7.56
CA GLY A 158 12.74 14.98 7.65
C GLY A 158 11.27 15.16 7.28
N MET A 159 10.80 14.41 6.27
CA MET A 159 9.38 14.44 5.90
C MET A 159 8.50 13.85 7.00
N VAL A 160 8.90 12.74 7.62
CA VAL A 160 8.08 12.12 8.67
C VAL A 160 7.96 13.03 9.89
N ASP A 161 8.98 13.81 10.23
CA ASP A 161 8.93 14.80 11.33
C ASP A 161 7.87 15.87 11.07
N ILE A 162 7.76 16.35 9.82
CA ILE A 162 6.72 17.32 9.43
C ILE A 162 5.33 16.66 9.50
N PHE A 163 5.19 15.48 8.94
CA PHE A 163 3.91 14.79 8.89
C PHE A 163 3.41 14.31 10.26
N GLN A 164 4.29 13.96 11.19
CA GLN A 164 3.89 13.59 12.56
C GLN A 164 3.16 14.74 13.27
N GLN A 165 3.51 16.00 12.99
CA GLN A 165 2.81 17.18 13.53
C GLN A 165 1.35 17.27 13.08
N MET A 166 1.00 16.56 11.97
CA MET A 166 -0.37 16.47 11.45
C MET A 166 -1.20 15.35 12.09
N LYS A 167 -0.69 14.69 13.14
CA LYS A 167 -1.33 13.58 13.86
C LYS A 167 -1.73 12.42 12.94
N LEU A 168 -0.75 11.88 12.22
CA LEU A 168 -0.96 10.70 11.38
C LEU A 168 -1.09 9.43 12.23
N LYS A 169 -1.93 8.51 11.78
CA LYS A 169 -2.04 7.15 12.30
C LYS A 169 -1.08 6.19 11.59
N ARG A 170 -0.93 6.35 10.27
CA ARG A 170 -0.11 5.45 9.44
C ARG A 170 0.63 6.21 8.35
N VAL A 171 1.83 5.75 8.03
CA VAL A 171 2.58 6.12 6.83
C VAL A 171 2.60 4.92 5.88
N ILE A 172 2.08 5.11 4.66
CA ILE A 172 2.18 4.14 3.58
C ILE A 172 3.39 4.54 2.74
N PHE A 173 4.46 3.74 2.77
CA PHE A 173 5.65 4.03 1.99
C PHE A 173 5.38 3.91 0.49
N HIS A 174 5.96 4.82 -0.29
CA HIS A 174 5.91 4.73 -1.74
C HIS A 174 6.69 3.51 -2.24
N ARG A 175 6.29 2.98 -3.41
CA ARG A 175 6.93 1.79 -4.04
C ARG A 175 8.41 1.97 -4.38
N LYS A 176 8.92 3.20 -4.38
CA LYS A 176 10.33 3.55 -4.63
C LYS A 176 11.17 3.65 -3.35
N ASN A 177 10.55 3.75 -2.17
CA ASN A 177 11.31 3.66 -0.94
C ASN A 177 12.02 2.30 -0.86
N THR A 178 13.31 2.33 -0.60
CA THR A 178 14.07 1.11 -0.32
C THR A 178 13.77 0.59 1.08
N ILE A 179 14.06 -0.66 1.34
CA ILE A 179 13.88 -1.22 2.71
C ILE A 179 14.77 -0.48 3.71
N GLU A 180 15.95 -0.04 3.28
CA GLU A 180 16.89 0.76 4.09
C GLU A 180 16.27 2.12 4.44
N ASP A 181 15.64 2.80 3.48
CA ASP A 181 14.94 4.08 3.74
C ASP A 181 13.82 3.87 4.74
N MET A 182 12.98 2.84 4.54
CA MET A 182 11.89 2.50 5.45
C MET A 182 12.41 2.24 6.86
N LYS A 183 13.46 1.41 7.00
CA LYS A 183 14.10 1.11 8.28
C LYS A 183 14.67 2.36 8.94
N SER A 184 15.29 3.25 8.17
CA SER A 184 15.82 4.52 8.66
C SER A 184 14.71 5.39 9.26
N VAL A 185 13.60 5.57 8.54
CA VAL A 185 12.43 6.35 8.99
C VAL A 185 11.81 5.73 10.24
N ILE A 186 11.58 4.42 10.25
CA ILE A 186 10.96 3.71 11.37
C ILE A 186 11.84 3.80 12.62
N THR A 187 13.15 3.57 12.47
CA THR A 187 14.10 3.69 13.59
C THR A 187 14.16 5.12 14.14
N HIS A 188 14.10 6.13 13.28
CA HIS A 188 14.07 7.54 13.67
C HIS A 188 12.84 7.84 14.54
N VAL A 189 11.65 7.44 14.10
CA VAL A 189 10.39 7.61 14.85
C VAL A 189 10.41 6.87 16.19
N GLN A 190 10.95 5.66 16.22
CA GLN A 190 11.07 4.87 17.45
C GLN A 190 12.00 5.55 18.47
N ARG A 191 13.13 6.12 18.02
CA ARG A 191 14.06 6.86 18.91
C ARG A 191 13.45 8.11 19.50
N GLN A 192 12.65 8.85 18.74
CA GLN A 192 11.93 10.03 19.27
C GLN A 192 10.98 9.63 20.38
N ASN A 193 10.24 8.53 20.23
CA ASN A 193 9.32 8.04 21.26
C ASN A 193 10.02 7.54 22.54
N VAL A 194 11.31 7.18 22.49
CA VAL A 194 12.10 6.75 23.66
C VAL A 194 12.79 7.95 24.34
N GLY A 195 13.21 8.96 23.57
CA GLY A 195 13.90 10.15 24.10
C GLY A 195 13.05 11.07 24.96
N ASP A 196 11.73 11.09 24.78
CA ASP A 196 10.79 11.86 25.61
C ASP A 196 10.59 11.28 27.03
N THR A 197 11.29 10.20 27.40
CA THR A 197 11.10 9.49 28.67
C THR A 197 12.13 9.84 29.76
N GLU A 198 13.12 10.72 29.52
CA GLU A 198 14.05 11.19 30.57
C GLU A 198 13.45 12.24 31.52
N GLY A 199 12.18 12.15 31.85
CA GLY A 199 11.61 13.04 32.86
C GLY A 199 10.17 12.80 33.27
N LYS A 200 9.35 12.20 32.44
CA LYS A 200 7.98 11.79 32.80
C LYS A 200 7.63 10.54 32.03
N ARG A 201 7.28 9.46 32.74
CA ARG A 201 6.66 8.26 32.16
C ARG A 201 5.27 8.62 31.62
N ASP A 202 5.22 9.33 30.52
CA ASP A 202 4.02 9.40 29.71
C ASP A 202 4.06 8.20 28.76
N VAL A 203 3.64 7.05 29.28
CA VAL A 203 3.44 5.83 28.49
C VAL A 203 2.25 6.12 27.60
N ARG A 204 2.51 6.71 26.43
CA ARG A 204 1.46 6.85 25.40
C ARG A 204 0.89 5.46 25.16
N PRO A 205 -0.43 5.28 25.17
CA PRO A 205 -1.06 3.99 24.92
C PRO A 205 -0.55 3.39 23.61
N LEU A 206 -0.44 2.08 23.53
CA LEU A 206 0.02 1.34 22.34
C LEU A 206 -0.73 1.77 21.05
N GLN A 207 -1.96 2.27 21.20
CA GLN A 207 -2.83 2.82 20.15
C GLN A 207 -2.33 4.14 19.54
N SER A 208 -1.34 4.81 20.13
CA SER A 208 -0.78 6.09 19.63
C SER A 208 0.51 5.95 18.83
N ARG A 209 0.99 4.73 18.59
CA ARG A 209 2.20 4.49 17.77
C ARG A 209 1.87 4.65 16.30
N LEU A 210 2.72 5.39 15.59
CA LEU A 210 2.66 5.51 14.14
C LEU A 210 2.87 4.13 13.51
N GLU A 211 1.96 3.74 12.64
CA GLU A 211 2.00 2.49 11.89
C GLU A 211 2.71 2.69 10.54
N PHE A 212 3.28 1.61 10.00
CA PHE A 212 4.02 1.65 8.75
C PHE A 212 3.53 0.56 7.80
N GLU A 213 3.20 0.96 6.57
CA GLU A 213 2.66 0.09 5.54
C GLU A 213 3.57 0.09 4.31
N ALA A 214 3.84 -1.09 3.76
CA ALA A 214 4.65 -1.27 2.54
C ALA A 214 3.89 -2.10 1.50
N PHE A 215 4.18 -1.87 0.22
CA PHE A 215 3.56 -2.63 -0.87
C PHE A 215 4.08 -4.06 -0.91
N ALA A 216 3.20 -5.03 -1.10
CA ALA A 216 3.52 -6.46 -1.16
C ALA A 216 3.22 -7.11 -2.51
N LEU A 217 2.05 -6.83 -3.11
CA LEU A 217 1.63 -7.44 -4.37
C LEU A 217 0.91 -6.45 -5.27
N ASN A 218 1.03 -6.68 -6.56
CA ASN A 218 0.36 -6.04 -7.69
C ASN A 218 0.76 -4.59 -7.98
N GLU A 219 0.55 -4.16 -9.21
CA GLU A 219 0.70 -2.78 -9.70
C GLU A 219 2.07 -2.13 -9.38
N LEU A 220 3.16 -2.75 -9.83
CA LEU A 220 4.49 -2.13 -9.80
C LEU A 220 4.47 -0.82 -10.59
N CYS A 221 4.72 0.31 -9.91
CA CYS A 221 4.79 1.61 -10.54
C CYS A 221 6.24 1.99 -10.87
N GLN A 222 6.47 2.51 -12.08
CA GLN A 222 7.79 2.99 -12.52
C GLN A 222 8.03 4.46 -12.15
N PHE A 223 6.97 5.20 -11.82
CA PHE A 223 7.03 6.62 -11.46
C PHE A 223 6.81 6.82 -9.96
N THR A 224 7.26 7.95 -9.44
CA THR A 224 6.90 8.41 -8.10
C THR A 224 5.56 9.14 -8.16
N GLY A 225 4.73 9.02 -7.12
CA GLY A 225 3.43 9.68 -7.05
C GLY A 225 3.53 11.19 -7.33
N ALA A 226 4.40 11.90 -6.60
CA ALA A 226 4.57 13.34 -6.72
C ALA A 226 5.04 13.83 -8.11
N PHE A 227 5.72 13.01 -8.87
CA PHE A 227 6.23 13.36 -10.22
C PHE A 227 5.37 12.79 -11.36
N CYS A 228 4.38 11.98 -11.06
CA CYS A 228 3.49 11.41 -12.06
C CYS A 228 2.20 12.22 -12.17
N ASN A 229 2.10 13.07 -13.17
CA ASN A 229 0.89 13.84 -13.50
C ASN A 229 -0.09 13.07 -14.41
N SER A 230 0.12 11.77 -14.63
CA SER A 230 -0.79 10.94 -15.39
C SER A 230 -2.11 10.76 -14.67
N LEU A 231 -3.20 10.95 -15.34
CA LEU A 231 -4.52 10.53 -14.88
C LEU A 231 -4.53 8.99 -14.84
N HIS A 232 -4.92 8.43 -13.70
CA HIS A 232 -5.11 6.98 -13.56
C HIS A 232 -6.58 6.64 -13.83
N CYS A 233 -7.04 6.98 -15.01
CA CYS A 233 -8.33 6.60 -15.55
C CYS A 233 -8.09 5.56 -16.64
N ASP A 234 -8.66 4.36 -16.48
CA ASP A 234 -8.40 3.24 -17.39
C ASP A 234 -8.85 3.57 -18.82
N GLU A 235 -9.88 4.37 -18.99
CA GLU A 235 -10.43 4.80 -20.28
C GLU A 235 -9.52 5.78 -21.01
N MET A 236 -8.68 6.53 -20.28
CA MET A 236 -7.76 7.51 -20.88
C MET A 236 -6.33 6.98 -21.02
N GLY A 237 -6.04 5.81 -20.44
CA GLY A 237 -4.72 5.23 -20.42
C GLY A 237 -3.77 5.89 -19.41
N TYR A 238 -2.58 5.30 -19.27
CA TYR A 238 -1.56 5.76 -18.34
C TYR A 238 -0.31 6.20 -19.09
N LEU A 239 0.34 7.27 -18.65
CA LEU A 239 1.62 7.72 -19.21
C LEU A 239 2.69 6.63 -19.18
N CYS A 240 2.70 5.80 -18.14
CA CYS A 240 3.65 4.69 -18.02
C CYS A 240 3.45 3.59 -19.07
N ARG A 241 2.34 3.56 -19.79
CA ARG A 241 2.08 2.65 -20.92
C ARG A 241 2.45 3.25 -22.27
N VAL A 242 2.74 4.57 -22.32
CA VAL A 242 3.20 5.22 -23.55
C VAL A 242 4.66 4.85 -23.77
N PRO A 243 5.04 4.29 -24.91
CA PRO A 243 6.43 4.00 -25.23
C PRO A 243 7.23 5.28 -25.32
N TYR A 244 8.42 5.32 -24.75
CA TYR A 244 9.33 6.44 -24.85
C TYR A 244 10.77 5.97 -25.06
N LEU A 245 11.56 6.81 -25.73
CA LEU A 245 12.96 6.58 -25.98
C LEU A 245 13.80 7.25 -24.90
N LEU A 246 14.55 6.47 -24.15
CA LEU A 246 15.55 7.00 -23.23
C LEU A 246 16.88 7.20 -23.98
N THR A 247 17.29 8.46 -24.09
CA THR A 247 18.57 8.84 -24.70
C THR A 247 19.56 9.19 -23.59
N CYS A 248 20.66 8.47 -23.53
CA CYS A 248 21.78 8.81 -22.66
C CYS A 248 22.88 9.49 -23.47
N ILE A 249 23.28 10.69 -23.06
CA ILE A 249 24.40 11.43 -23.67
C ILE A 249 25.59 11.27 -22.74
N LYS A 250 26.62 10.54 -23.18
CA LYS A 250 27.88 10.37 -22.45
C LYS A 250 29.01 10.80 -23.37
N ASN A 251 29.81 11.77 -22.95
CA ASN A 251 30.96 12.32 -23.71
C ASN A 251 30.57 12.79 -25.14
N GLY A 252 29.43 13.41 -25.32
CA GLY A 252 28.98 13.88 -26.63
C GLY A 252 28.48 12.80 -27.60
N GLN A 253 28.54 11.54 -27.20
CA GLN A 253 27.97 10.44 -27.99
C GLN A 253 26.58 10.09 -27.48
N GLN A 254 25.62 10.06 -28.39
CA GLN A 254 24.24 9.71 -28.11
C GLN A 254 24.08 8.19 -28.19
N ARG A 255 23.62 7.56 -27.11
CA ARG A 255 23.24 6.14 -27.10
C ARG A 255 21.74 6.05 -26.85
N ASN A 256 21.02 5.49 -27.81
CA ASN A 256 19.58 5.31 -27.74
C ASN A 256 19.30 3.91 -27.16
N ASP A 257 18.81 3.87 -25.92
CA ASP A 257 18.31 2.65 -25.32
C ASP A 257 16.78 2.72 -25.30
N TYR A 258 16.12 1.75 -25.96
CA TYR A 258 14.65 1.64 -25.92
C TYR A 258 14.23 1.06 -24.58
N ILE A 259 13.55 1.86 -23.77
CA ILE A 259 12.91 1.40 -22.55
C ILE A 259 11.41 1.43 -22.80
N THR A 260 10.80 0.27 -22.92
CA THR A 260 9.34 0.12 -22.94
C THR A 260 8.87 -0.14 -21.54
N CYS A 261 8.18 0.84 -20.94
CA CYS A 261 7.49 0.66 -19.69
C CYS A 261 6.12 0.01 -19.97
N GLY A 262 5.83 -1.12 -19.32
CA GLY A 262 4.49 -1.73 -19.39
C GLY A 262 4.28 -2.79 -20.48
N LYS A 263 5.32 -3.25 -21.18
CA LYS A 263 5.15 -4.44 -22.03
C LYS A 263 4.98 -5.68 -21.16
N THR A 264 3.84 -6.33 -21.33
CA THR A 264 3.66 -7.74 -20.98
C THR A 264 4.57 -8.57 -21.87
N THR A 265 4.91 -9.75 -21.45
CA THR A 265 5.82 -10.68 -22.18
C THR A 265 5.41 -10.99 -23.63
N SER A 266 4.15 -10.74 -23.99
CA SER A 266 3.62 -10.92 -25.36
C SER A 266 4.06 -9.84 -26.38
N ASP A 267 4.57 -8.68 -25.91
CA ASP A 267 4.89 -7.55 -26.80
C ASP A 267 6.40 -7.41 -27.09
N ARG A 268 7.23 -8.45 -26.79
CA ARG A 268 8.70 -8.37 -26.90
C ARG A 268 9.26 -8.72 -28.27
N ASP A 269 8.42 -9.19 -29.19
CA ASP A 269 8.88 -9.79 -30.46
C ASP A 269 9.22 -8.77 -31.56
N ASP A 270 9.05 -7.46 -31.33
CA ASP A 270 9.14 -6.46 -32.41
C ASP A 270 10.40 -5.56 -32.38
N ILE A 271 11.51 -5.98 -31.73
CA ILE A 271 12.77 -5.22 -31.82
C ILE A 271 13.72 -5.94 -32.77
N PRO A 272 13.94 -5.43 -34.00
CA PRO A 272 14.87 -6.06 -34.94
C PRO A 272 16.32 -6.01 -34.42
N GLY A 273 16.94 -7.18 -34.23
CA GLY A 273 18.38 -7.30 -34.06
C GLY A 273 18.94 -7.45 -32.63
N GLN A 274 18.14 -7.69 -31.60
CA GLN A 274 18.64 -8.18 -30.33
C GLN A 274 18.09 -9.56 -30.03
N GLU A 275 19.00 -10.56 -29.96
CA GLU A 275 18.70 -11.81 -29.28
C GLU A 275 18.46 -11.52 -27.80
N THR A 276 17.20 -11.32 -27.41
CA THR A 276 16.82 -11.27 -26.01
C THR A 276 16.95 -12.68 -25.43
N PRO A 277 17.59 -12.86 -24.25
CA PRO A 277 17.56 -14.16 -23.59
C PRO A 277 16.08 -14.53 -23.44
N SER A 278 15.70 -15.69 -23.96
CA SER A 278 14.37 -16.26 -23.76
C SER A 278 14.14 -16.42 -22.26
N ILE A 279 13.44 -15.45 -21.64
CA ILE A 279 12.93 -15.62 -20.30
C ILE A 279 11.80 -16.62 -20.45
N GLU A 280 12.03 -17.85 -20.05
CA GLU A 280 10.96 -18.84 -19.93
C GLU A 280 9.86 -18.22 -19.06
N ILE A 281 8.70 -17.96 -19.66
CA ILE A 281 7.53 -17.47 -18.95
C ILE A 281 7.11 -18.62 -18.03
N PRO A 282 7.01 -18.40 -16.69
CA PRO A 282 6.52 -19.45 -15.81
C PRO A 282 5.15 -19.91 -16.29
N ALA A 283 4.92 -21.20 -16.26
CA ALA A 283 3.61 -21.74 -16.57
C ALA A 283 2.58 -21.13 -15.62
N GLU A 284 1.55 -20.53 -16.18
CA GLU A 284 0.38 -20.07 -15.44
C GLU A 284 -0.40 -21.32 -14.96
N ASP A 285 -1.21 -21.14 -13.90
CA ASP A 285 -2.14 -22.21 -13.53
C ASP A 285 -3.22 -22.36 -14.62
N ASP A 286 -4.06 -23.38 -14.50
CA ASP A 286 -5.16 -23.66 -15.47
C ASP A 286 -6.12 -22.47 -15.67
N THR A 287 -6.03 -21.44 -14.80
CA THR A 287 -6.86 -20.22 -14.86
C THR A 287 -6.09 -19.01 -15.41
N GLY A 288 -4.82 -19.16 -15.81
CA GLY A 288 -3.95 -18.06 -16.22
C GLY A 288 -3.47 -17.18 -15.06
N TYR A 289 -3.57 -17.63 -13.81
CA TYR A 289 -3.16 -16.90 -12.64
C TYR A 289 -1.69 -17.14 -12.29
N LEU A 290 -0.95 -16.04 -12.10
CA LEU A 290 0.41 -16.05 -11.58
C LEU A 290 0.54 -15.03 -10.45
N PRO A 291 0.97 -15.42 -9.22
CA PRO A 291 1.13 -14.49 -8.10
C PRO A 291 2.09 -13.35 -8.44
N GLY A 292 1.67 -12.11 -8.21
CA GLY A 292 2.51 -10.93 -8.38
C GLY A 292 3.01 -10.69 -9.80
N VAL A 293 2.26 -11.09 -10.83
CA VAL A 293 2.62 -10.88 -12.25
C VAL A 293 2.87 -9.40 -12.56
N SER A 294 2.09 -8.50 -11.98
CA SER A 294 2.22 -7.05 -12.16
C SER A 294 3.07 -6.35 -11.08
N GLY A 295 3.56 -7.08 -10.08
CA GLY A 295 4.43 -6.59 -9.02
C GLY A 295 4.47 -7.52 -7.81
N CYS A 296 5.65 -7.85 -7.29
CA CYS A 296 5.84 -8.81 -6.22
C CYS A 296 6.90 -8.36 -5.20
N GLY A 297 6.54 -8.38 -3.92
CA GLY A 297 7.41 -8.12 -2.77
C GLY A 297 7.59 -9.32 -1.84
N LEU A 298 7.05 -10.50 -2.21
CA LEU A 298 7.01 -11.66 -1.31
C LEU A 298 8.40 -12.10 -0.81
N CYS A 299 9.43 -12.05 -1.63
CA CYS A 299 10.79 -12.40 -1.20
C CYS A 299 11.36 -11.43 -0.14
N ALA A 300 10.81 -10.25 0.00
CA ALA A 300 11.29 -9.20 0.90
C ALA A 300 10.58 -9.19 2.27
N LEU A 301 9.56 -10.03 2.50
CA LEU A 301 8.74 -9.94 3.72
C LEU A 301 9.56 -10.13 5.00
N TYR A 302 10.58 -10.98 5.00
CA TYR A 302 11.48 -11.14 6.15
C TYR A 302 12.16 -9.81 6.52
N ARG A 303 12.71 -9.12 5.55
CA ARG A 303 13.39 -7.83 5.74
C ARG A 303 12.44 -6.69 6.05
N LEU A 304 11.24 -6.70 5.47
CA LEU A 304 10.18 -5.73 5.81
C LEU A 304 9.77 -5.87 7.26
N LYS A 305 9.61 -7.12 7.76
CA LYS A 305 9.36 -7.40 9.17
C LYS A 305 10.49 -6.86 10.06
N GLU A 306 11.75 -7.16 9.73
CA GLU A 306 12.91 -6.66 10.47
C GLU A 306 13.07 -5.14 10.41
N ALA A 307 12.60 -4.51 9.36
CA ALA A 307 12.58 -3.05 9.25
C ALA A 307 11.50 -2.41 10.13
N GLY A 308 10.51 -3.18 10.62
CA GLY A 308 9.42 -2.69 11.46
C GLY A 308 8.14 -2.36 10.71
N ILE A 309 7.96 -2.89 9.49
CA ILE A 309 6.70 -2.77 8.75
C ILE A 309 5.61 -3.55 9.47
N THR A 310 4.46 -2.92 9.66
CA THR A 310 3.31 -3.48 10.38
C THR A 310 2.17 -3.91 9.46
N HIS A 311 2.10 -3.34 8.26
CA HIS A 311 1.02 -3.58 7.30
C HIS A 311 1.57 -3.82 5.89
N LEU A 312 0.94 -4.72 5.16
CA LEU A 312 1.28 -5.09 3.80
C LEU A 312 0.14 -4.71 2.85
N LYS A 313 0.43 -3.80 1.92
CA LYS A 313 -0.54 -3.35 0.94
C LYS A 313 -0.60 -4.28 -0.25
N LEU A 314 -1.77 -4.87 -0.47
CA LEU A 314 -2.13 -5.60 -1.66
C LEU A 314 -3.01 -4.71 -2.53
N VAL A 315 -2.45 -4.24 -3.64
CA VAL A 315 -3.14 -3.36 -4.59
C VAL A 315 -3.97 -4.20 -5.54
N GLY A 316 -5.01 -3.64 -6.13
CA GLY A 316 -5.78 -4.38 -7.13
C GLY A 316 -7.27 -4.04 -7.19
N ARG A 317 -7.65 -2.80 -6.81
CA ARG A 317 -9.01 -2.33 -7.08
C ARG A 317 -9.32 -2.46 -8.58
N GLY A 318 -10.39 -3.17 -8.93
CA GLY A 318 -10.75 -3.45 -10.32
C GLY A 318 -10.01 -4.62 -10.97
N ASN A 319 -9.17 -5.36 -10.25
CA ASN A 319 -8.65 -6.65 -10.70
C ASN A 319 -9.76 -7.71 -10.63
N TYR A 320 -9.57 -8.83 -11.33
CA TYR A 320 -10.50 -9.95 -11.20
C TYR A 320 -10.60 -10.42 -9.75
N THR A 321 -11.80 -10.48 -9.21
CA THR A 321 -12.07 -10.83 -7.81
C THR A 321 -11.46 -12.17 -7.42
N ASP A 322 -11.54 -13.18 -8.30
CA ASP A 322 -10.94 -14.50 -8.05
C ASP A 322 -9.40 -14.45 -7.95
N PHE A 323 -8.75 -13.59 -8.73
CA PHE A 323 -7.30 -13.41 -8.66
C PHE A 323 -6.89 -12.67 -7.38
N MET A 324 -7.66 -11.64 -7.01
CA MET A 324 -7.42 -10.93 -5.75
C MET A 324 -7.60 -11.85 -4.54
N GLU A 325 -8.59 -12.73 -4.54
CA GLU A 325 -8.78 -13.73 -3.51
C GLU A 325 -7.59 -14.69 -3.41
N LYS A 326 -7.08 -15.17 -4.55
CA LYS A 326 -5.85 -15.99 -4.60
C LYS A 326 -4.63 -15.23 -4.09
N ASP A 327 -4.48 -13.95 -4.45
CA ASP A 327 -3.38 -13.11 -3.98
C ASP A 327 -3.41 -12.93 -2.46
N ILE A 328 -4.59 -12.68 -1.87
CA ILE A 328 -4.75 -12.57 -0.41
C ILE A 328 -4.37 -13.89 0.27
N ARG A 329 -4.86 -15.03 -0.22
CA ARG A 329 -4.53 -16.37 0.30
C ARG A 329 -3.02 -16.65 0.21
N ASN A 330 -2.39 -16.31 -0.92
CA ASN A 330 -0.97 -16.50 -1.11
C ASN A 330 -0.12 -15.61 -0.21
N LEU A 331 -0.53 -14.34 -0.02
CA LEU A 331 0.14 -13.45 0.91
C LEU A 331 -0.01 -13.93 2.36
N ARG A 332 -1.18 -14.41 2.76
CA ARG A 332 -1.40 -15.03 4.07
C ARG A 332 -0.50 -16.24 4.26
N ARG A 333 -0.45 -17.13 3.28
CA ARG A 333 0.43 -18.30 3.31
C ARG A 333 1.91 -17.91 3.39
N ALA A 334 2.32 -16.85 2.70
CA ALA A 334 3.69 -16.32 2.81
C ALA A 334 4.00 -15.83 4.23
N LEU A 335 3.03 -15.18 4.92
CA LEU A 335 3.17 -14.77 6.31
C LEU A 335 3.26 -15.95 7.28
N ASP A 336 2.51 -17.03 7.03
CA ASP A 336 2.59 -18.25 7.84
C ASP A 336 3.96 -18.94 7.69
N ILE A 337 4.49 -18.99 6.46
CA ILE A 337 5.84 -19.48 6.19
C ILE A 337 6.88 -18.59 6.88
N LEU A 338 6.70 -17.25 6.84
CA LEU A 338 7.58 -16.30 7.50
C LEU A 338 7.63 -16.52 9.02
N LYS A 339 6.47 -16.75 9.64
CA LYS A 339 6.37 -17.05 11.08
C LYS A 339 7.12 -18.35 11.46
N ALA A 340 7.10 -19.34 10.59
CA ALA A 340 7.78 -20.62 10.80
C ALA A 340 9.28 -20.59 10.48
N SER A 341 9.78 -19.56 9.81
CA SER A 341 11.15 -19.47 9.30
C SER A 341 12.08 -18.80 10.31
N LYS A 342 13.27 -19.37 10.49
CA LYS A 342 14.30 -18.83 11.40
C LYS A 342 15.21 -17.82 10.75
N THR A 343 15.40 -17.89 9.44
CA THR A 343 16.30 -17.01 8.67
C THR A 343 15.63 -16.54 7.38
N GLU A 344 16.12 -15.42 6.83
CA GLU A 344 15.68 -14.92 5.51
C GLU A 344 15.82 -15.99 4.41
N LYS A 345 16.94 -16.75 4.43
CA LYS A 345 17.21 -17.78 3.43
C LYS A 345 16.19 -18.94 3.53
N ASP A 346 15.88 -19.38 4.75
CA ASP A 346 14.89 -20.44 4.97
C ASP A 346 13.51 -19.98 4.50
N TYR A 347 13.15 -18.73 4.82
CA TYR A 347 11.91 -18.12 4.38
C TYR A 347 11.81 -18.11 2.84
N ILE A 348 12.80 -17.53 2.16
CA ILE A 348 12.79 -17.40 0.69
C ILE A 348 12.70 -18.77 0.02
N ASN A 349 13.48 -19.75 0.48
CA ASN A 349 13.49 -21.09 -0.11
C ASN A 349 12.13 -21.78 0.06
N SER A 350 11.57 -21.76 1.26
CA SER A 350 10.28 -22.39 1.57
C SER A 350 9.14 -21.70 0.81
N MET A 351 9.11 -20.37 0.81
CA MET A 351 8.11 -19.58 0.13
C MET A 351 8.14 -19.82 -1.39
N LYS A 352 9.33 -19.78 -2.01
CA LYS A 352 9.46 -20.03 -3.45
C LYS A 352 9.05 -21.44 -3.84
N LYS A 353 9.43 -22.44 -3.06
CA LYS A 353 9.05 -23.83 -3.30
C LYS A 353 7.53 -24.03 -3.28
N ILE A 354 6.82 -23.26 -2.42
CA ILE A 354 5.39 -23.46 -2.21
C ILE A 354 4.54 -22.59 -3.15
N LEU A 355 4.92 -21.32 -3.33
CA LEU A 355 4.11 -20.34 -4.08
C LEU A 355 4.56 -20.17 -5.53
N PHE A 356 5.77 -20.57 -5.86
CA PHE A 356 6.35 -20.43 -7.20
C PHE A 356 7.04 -21.72 -7.68
N PRO A 357 6.33 -22.86 -7.71
CA PRO A 357 6.94 -24.14 -8.08
C PRO A 357 7.50 -24.15 -9.50
N TYR A 358 6.93 -23.34 -10.39
CA TYR A 358 7.32 -23.22 -11.79
C TYR A 358 8.11 -21.94 -12.11
N GLY A 359 8.47 -21.15 -11.09
CA GLY A 359 9.14 -19.87 -11.23
C GLY A 359 8.24 -18.67 -11.00
N CYS A 360 8.81 -17.46 -10.98
CA CYS A 360 8.08 -16.22 -10.71
C CYS A 360 8.26 -15.22 -11.87
N SER A 361 7.38 -14.21 -11.94
CA SER A 361 7.40 -13.16 -12.97
C SER A 361 8.68 -12.31 -13.01
N GLY A 362 9.47 -12.29 -11.93
CA GLY A 362 10.64 -11.40 -11.81
C GLY A 362 10.29 -9.91 -11.65
N ASN A 363 9.02 -9.53 -11.58
CA ASN A 363 8.57 -8.15 -11.38
C ASN A 363 8.65 -7.75 -9.89
N CYS A 364 9.87 -7.70 -9.36
CA CYS A 364 10.11 -7.46 -7.94
C CYS A 364 10.02 -5.98 -7.56
N TYR A 365 9.33 -5.63 -6.45
CA TYR A 365 9.34 -4.29 -5.88
C TYR A 365 10.72 -3.89 -5.35
N TYR A 366 11.42 -4.77 -4.67
CA TYR A 366 12.63 -4.49 -3.90
C TYR A 366 13.86 -5.14 -4.55
N ARG A 367 14.14 -4.80 -5.83
CA ARG A 367 15.19 -5.43 -6.65
C ARG A 367 16.62 -5.16 -6.17
N GLN A 368 16.90 -4.08 -5.49
CA GLN A 368 18.28 -3.62 -5.18
C GLN A 368 19.10 -4.61 -4.34
N HIS A 369 18.46 -5.59 -3.71
CA HIS A 369 19.10 -6.55 -2.83
C HIS A 369 19.66 -7.80 -3.52
N TYR A 370 19.15 -8.15 -4.69
CA TYR A 370 19.62 -9.34 -5.43
C TYR A 370 20.96 -9.14 -6.14
N TYR A 371 21.35 -7.89 -6.41
CA TYR A 371 22.60 -7.56 -7.10
C TYR A 371 23.80 -7.38 -6.17
N ARG A 372 23.60 -7.13 -4.87
CA ARG A 372 24.69 -6.97 -3.88
C ARG A 372 25.26 -8.30 -3.36
N SER A 373 24.54 -9.40 -3.47
CA SER A 373 24.99 -10.72 -3.01
C SER A 373 25.86 -11.48 -4.03
N LYS A 374 26.14 -10.90 -5.21
CA LYS A 374 26.99 -11.47 -6.26
C LYS A 374 28.32 -10.73 -6.45
N LYS A 375 28.74 -9.91 -5.48
CA LYS A 375 30.10 -9.36 -5.44
C LYS A 375 30.89 -9.99 -4.31
#